data_9341db7e0f63680ecf60b9c776209393
#
_entry.id   9341db7e0f63680ecf60b9c776209393
#
_cell.length_a   1.000
_cell.length_b   1.000
_cell.length_c   1.000
_cell.angle_alpha   90.00
_cell.angle_beta   90.00
_cell.angle_gamma   90.00
#
_symmetry.space_group_name_H-M   'P 1'
#
loop_
_entity.id
_entity.type
_entity.pdbx_description
1 polymer ?
#
loop_
_entity_poly.entity_id
_entity_poly.type
_entity_poly.pdbx_seq_one_letter_code
_entity_poly.pdbx_strand_id
1 'polypeptide(L)'
;APSTMARKISALRQFFGFLVDEGDREDDPTHALPRPATRRPLPKILSHAQVEALFQCAEAEAGSERPEAVRLLTMLELLYGSGLRATELVSLPLSAVPRDEPFLTVTGKGGQARLVPVSTRAKKALSHWLVVRPTKSRWLFPSRTGHLTRIRLFQMLKELAVRADLPPEK
;
A
#
# COMPACT_ATOMS: atom_id res chain seq x y z
N ALA A 1 15.95 12.77 -15.38
CA ALA A 1 16.33 11.46 -14.84
C ALA A 1 16.19 10.37 -15.92
N PRO A 2 17.01 9.31 -15.97
CA PRO A 2 16.94 8.24 -16.98
C PRO A 2 15.55 7.56 -17.05
N SER A 3 14.89 7.38 -15.92
CA SER A 3 13.54 6.81 -15.84
C SER A 3 12.47 7.69 -16.48
N THR A 4 12.60 9.00 -16.40
CA THR A 4 11.70 9.96 -17.07
C THR A 4 11.89 9.90 -18.59
N MET A 5 13.14 9.81 -19.04
CA MET A 5 13.47 9.65 -20.47
C MET A 5 12.87 8.33 -21.01
N ALA A 6 13.06 7.21 -20.31
CA ALA A 6 12.51 5.92 -20.71
C ALA A 6 10.99 5.96 -20.83
N ARG A 7 10.29 6.64 -19.90
CA ARG A 7 8.84 6.81 -19.94
C ARG A 7 8.38 7.64 -21.13
N LYS A 8 9.06 8.76 -21.43
CA LYS A 8 8.77 9.59 -22.60
C LYS A 8 8.94 8.82 -23.91
N ILE A 9 10.05 8.08 -24.06
CA ILE A 9 10.31 7.26 -25.25
C ILE A 9 9.25 6.17 -25.38
N SER A 10 8.85 5.51 -24.28
CA SER A 10 7.77 4.53 -24.33
C SER A 10 6.44 5.12 -24.78
N ALA A 11 6.08 6.31 -24.28
CA ALA A 11 4.86 7.00 -24.71
C ALA A 11 4.89 7.38 -26.19
N LEU A 12 6.04 7.89 -26.69
CA LEU A 12 6.19 8.22 -28.10
C LEU A 12 6.07 6.97 -28.99
N ARG A 13 6.70 5.87 -28.59
CA ARG A 13 6.60 4.60 -29.34
C ARG A 13 5.16 4.09 -29.42
N GLN A 14 4.42 4.14 -28.33
CA GLN A 14 3.02 3.74 -28.35
C GLN A 14 2.18 4.66 -29.24
N PHE A 15 2.45 5.97 -29.20
CA PHE A 15 1.73 6.95 -30.01
C PHE A 15 2.02 6.76 -31.51
N PHE A 16 3.28 6.68 -31.90
CA PHE A 16 3.64 6.51 -33.32
C PHE A 16 3.27 5.11 -33.85
N GLY A 17 3.40 4.07 -33.02
CA GLY A 17 2.88 2.75 -33.36
C GLY A 17 1.37 2.77 -33.65
N PHE A 18 0.60 3.46 -32.80
CA PHE A 18 -0.83 3.65 -33.03
C PHE A 18 -1.13 4.36 -34.36
N LEU A 19 -0.39 5.44 -34.68
CA LEU A 19 -0.59 6.14 -35.96
C LEU A 19 -0.28 5.27 -37.21
N VAL A 20 0.69 4.37 -37.10
CA VAL A 20 1.00 3.40 -38.15
C VAL A 20 -0.10 2.35 -38.25
N ASP A 21 -0.59 1.83 -37.14
CA ASP A 21 -1.66 0.82 -37.08
C ASP A 21 -2.99 1.36 -37.65
N GLU A 22 -3.30 2.66 -37.41
CA GLU A 22 -4.48 3.34 -37.97
C GLU A 22 -4.31 3.76 -39.44
N GLY A 23 -3.09 3.65 -39.98
CA GLY A 23 -2.81 4.05 -41.38
C GLY A 23 -2.59 5.56 -41.57
N ASP A 24 -2.50 6.33 -40.48
CA ASP A 24 -2.24 7.78 -40.55
C ASP A 24 -0.77 8.09 -40.88
N ARG A 25 0.12 7.11 -40.71
CA ARG A 25 1.54 7.18 -41.08
C ARG A 25 2.04 5.85 -41.64
N GLU A 26 3.01 5.94 -42.55
CA GLU A 26 3.70 4.77 -43.13
C GLU A 26 4.94 4.36 -42.31
N ASP A 27 5.50 5.26 -41.50
CA ASP A 27 6.75 5.05 -40.74
C ASP A 27 6.60 5.36 -39.24
N ASP A 28 7.40 4.68 -38.43
CA ASP A 28 7.58 4.98 -36.98
C ASP A 28 8.94 5.64 -36.75
N PRO A 29 9.00 6.98 -36.59
CA PRO A 29 10.26 7.71 -36.38
C PRO A 29 10.93 7.35 -35.03
N THR A 30 10.25 6.64 -34.13
CA THR A 30 10.83 6.24 -32.84
C THR A 30 11.71 4.99 -32.92
N HIS A 31 11.73 4.30 -34.07
CA HIS A 31 12.62 3.16 -34.29
C HIS A 31 14.11 3.52 -34.11
N ALA A 32 14.50 4.73 -34.51
CA ALA A 32 15.87 5.24 -34.38
C ALA A 32 16.23 5.67 -32.95
N LEU A 33 15.27 5.78 -32.03
CA LEU A 33 15.55 6.21 -30.67
C LEU A 33 16.22 5.09 -29.86
N PRO A 34 17.37 5.36 -29.21
CA PRO A 34 18.01 4.36 -28.36
C PRO A 34 17.11 3.94 -27.22
N ARG A 35 17.16 2.66 -26.83
CA ARG A 35 16.51 2.19 -25.62
C ARG A 35 17.32 2.64 -24.41
N PRO A 36 16.79 3.49 -23.51
CA PRO A 36 17.51 3.86 -22.31
C PRO A 36 17.81 2.62 -21.48
N ALA A 37 19.08 2.41 -21.14
CA ALA A 37 19.48 1.37 -20.23
C ALA A 37 19.01 1.76 -18.81
N THR A 38 17.78 1.38 -18.45
CA THR A 38 17.30 1.51 -17.08
C THR A 38 17.75 0.29 -16.30
N ARG A 39 18.83 0.41 -15.54
CA ARG A 39 19.13 -0.55 -14.47
C ARG A 39 17.98 -0.42 -13.45
N ARG A 40 17.07 -1.38 -13.43
CA ARG A 40 16.11 -1.52 -12.33
C ARG A 40 16.87 -2.21 -11.19
N PRO A 41 17.19 -1.51 -10.10
CA PRO A 41 17.72 -2.19 -8.93
C PRO A 41 16.68 -3.20 -8.46
N LEU A 42 17.13 -4.36 -8.00
CA LEU A 42 16.24 -5.34 -7.39
C LEU A 42 15.48 -4.68 -6.23
N PRO A 43 14.19 -4.94 -6.09
CA PRO A 43 13.43 -4.43 -4.95
C PRO A 43 14.09 -4.87 -3.65
N LYS A 44 14.29 -3.94 -2.73
CA LYS A 44 14.73 -4.26 -1.37
C LYS A 44 13.52 -4.87 -0.64
N ILE A 45 13.56 -6.17 -0.43
CA ILE A 45 12.52 -6.92 0.27
C ILE A 45 12.96 -7.24 1.70
N LEU A 46 12.00 -7.30 2.61
CA LEU A 46 12.24 -7.79 3.96
C LEU A 46 12.31 -9.32 3.95
N SER A 47 13.22 -9.89 4.72
CA SER A 47 13.23 -11.32 4.99
C SER A 47 12.08 -11.72 5.94
N HIS A 48 11.74 -13.01 5.99
CA HIS A 48 10.73 -13.51 6.94
C HIS A 48 11.04 -13.11 8.39
N ALA A 49 12.29 -13.27 8.82
CA ALA A 49 12.72 -12.88 10.17
C ALA A 49 12.53 -11.38 10.44
N GLN A 50 12.77 -10.53 9.44
CA GLN A 50 12.56 -9.08 9.56
C GLN A 50 11.08 -8.71 9.64
N VAL A 51 10.24 -9.39 8.87
CA VAL A 51 8.77 -9.23 8.98
C VAL A 51 8.29 -9.66 10.36
N GLU A 52 8.78 -10.77 10.86
CA GLU A 52 8.45 -11.28 12.19
C GLU A 52 8.87 -10.31 13.29
N ALA A 53 10.07 -9.75 13.23
CA ALA A 53 10.53 -8.72 14.16
C ALA A 53 9.64 -7.47 14.18
N LEU A 54 9.15 -7.02 13.00
CA LEU A 54 8.18 -5.92 12.91
C LEU A 54 6.87 -6.26 13.64
N PHE A 55 6.34 -7.47 13.45
CA PHE A 55 5.12 -7.90 14.11
C PHE A 55 5.29 -8.02 15.61
N GLN A 56 6.37 -8.64 16.07
CA GLN A 56 6.67 -8.77 17.52
C GLN A 56 6.79 -7.39 18.19
N CYS A 57 7.47 -6.45 17.56
CA CYS A 57 7.56 -5.07 18.06
C CYS A 57 6.18 -4.40 18.12
N ALA A 58 5.39 -4.50 17.05
CA ALA A 58 4.06 -3.91 16.98
C ALA A 58 3.08 -4.53 18.00
N GLU A 59 3.14 -5.86 18.21
CA GLU A 59 2.33 -6.58 19.20
C GLU A 59 2.69 -6.18 20.62
N ALA A 60 3.98 -6.09 20.93
CA ALA A 60 4.46 -5.64 22.25
C ALA A 60 3.98 -4.21 22.55
N GLU A 61 4.07 -3.30 21.58
CA GLU A 61 3.57 -1.93 21.72
C GLU A 61 2.03 -1.87 21.89
N ALA A 62 1.29 -2.68 21.13
CA ALA A 62 -0.16 -2.75 21.21
C ALA A 62 -0.67 -3.29 22.55
N GLY A 63 0.12 -4.09 23.24
CA GLY A 63 -0.17 -4.55 24.60
C GLY A 63 -0.31 -3.42 25.63
N SER A 64 0.18 -2.22 25.32
CA SER A 64 -0.03 -1.01 26.15
C SER A 64 -1.41 -0.37 25.97
N GLU A 65 -2.27 -0.92 25.10
CA GLU A 65 -3.62 -0.44 24.74
C GLU A 65 -3.68 1.02 24.23
N ARG A 66 -2.55 1.63 23.94
CA ARG A 66 -2.51 2.97 23.32
C ARG A 66 -3.12 2.92 21.93
N PRO A 67 -4.11 3.77 21.61
CA PRO A 67 -4.80 3.73 20.33
C PRO A 67 -3.88 3.80 19.12
N GLU A 68 -2.77 4.52 19.20
CA GLU A 68 -1.79 4.65 18.11
C GLU A 68 -1.07 3.32 17.85
N ALA A 69 -0.73 2.58 18.89
CA ALA A 69 -0.05 1.29 18.79
C ALA A 69 -1.00 0.20 18.24
N VAL A 70 -2.21 0.13 18.78
CA VAL A 70 -3.25 -0.79 18.29
C VAL A 70 -3.59 -0.51 16.82
N ARG A 71 -3.69 0.78 16.45
CA ARG A 71 -3.89 1.20 15.06
C ARG A 71 -2.77 0.70 14.15
N LEU A 72 -1.51 0.88 14.56
CA LEU A 72 -0.36 0.48 13.75
C LEU A 72 -0.31 -1.04 13.53
N LEU A 73 -0.52 -1.82 14.59
CA LEU A 73 -0.63 -3.28 14.48
C LEU A 73 -1.76 -3.69 13.53
N THR A 74 -2.94 -3.08 13.66
CA THR A 74 -4.08 -3.38 12.78
C THR A 74 -3.77 -3.06 11.31
N MET A 75 -3.10 -1.94 11.06
CA MET A 75 -2.69 -1.57 9.70
C MET A 75 -1.67 -2.56 9.14
N LEU A 76 -0.70 -2.98 9.93
CA LEU A 76 0.32 -3.96 9.56
C LEU A 76 -0.32 -5.33 9.23
N GLU A 77 -1.24 -5.81 10.05
CA GLU A 77 -1.97 -7.06 9.84
C GLU A 77 -2.82 -7.03 8.56
N LEU A 78 -3.48 -5.91 8.27
CA LEU A 78 -4.27 -5.76 7.04
C LEU A 78 -3.38 -5.63 5.79
N LEU A 79 -2.23 -4.95 5.87
CA LEU A 79 -1.29 -4.88 4.74
C LEU A 79 -0.73 -6.25 4.40
N TYR A 80 -0.23 -6.97 5.40
CA TYR A 80 0.46 -8.23 5.20
C TYR A 80 -0.52 -9.38 4.97
N GLY A 81 -1.53 -9.50 5.82
CA GLY A 81 -2.45 -10.65 5.81
C GLY A 81 -3.54 -10.55 4.73
N SER A 82 -3.87 -9.34 4.26
CA SER A 82 -4.93 -9.12 3.26
C SER A 82 -4.41 -8.56 1.94
N GLY A 83 -3.13 -8.23 1.83
CA GLY A 83 -2.52 -7.71 0.61
C GLY A 83 -3.15 -6.41 0.10
N LEU A 84 -3.65 -5.56 0.99
CA LEU A 84 -4.21 -4.26 0.63
C LEU A 84 -3.11 -3.33 0.10
N ARG A 85 -3.44 -2.55 -0.94
CA ARG A 85 -2.56 -1.45 -1.33
C ARG A 85 -2.57 -0.36 -0.25
N ALA A 86 -1.44 0.32 -0.05
CA ALA A 86 -1.31 1.38 0.97
C ALA A 86 -2.42 2.46 0.85
N THR A 87 -2.78 2.83 -0.38
CA THR A 87 -3.88 3.78 -0.64
C THR A 87 -5.24 3.21 -0.22
N GLU A 88 -5.52 1.96 -0.53
CA GLU A 88 -6.77 1.29 -0.18
C GLU A 88 -6.92 1.17 1.33
N LEU A 89 -5.85 0.76 2.02
CA LEU A 89 -5.85 0.66 3.47
C LEU A 89 -6.15 2.00 4.15
N VAL A 90 -5.41 3.06 3.80
CA VAL A 90 -5.57 4.36 4.49
C VAL A 90 -6.92 5.01 4.22
N SER A 91 -7.52 4.78 3.04
CA SER A 91 -8.82 5.31 2.65
C SER A 91 -9.99 4.32 2.87
N LEU A 92 -9.77 3.26 3.67
CA LEU A 92 -10.81 2.28 3.95
C LEU A 92 -11.92 2.90 4.78
N PRO A 93 -13.18 2.92 4.30
CA PRO A 93 -14.30 3.40 5.08
C PRO A 93 -14.65 2.40 6.19
N LEU A 94 -15.19 2.89 7.30
CA LEU A 94 -15.62 2.04 8.41
C LEU A 94 -16.73 1.05 7.99
N SER A 95 -17.57 1.44 7.04
CA SER A 95 -18.62 0.60 6.47
C SER A 95 -18.11 -0.59 5.64
N ALA A 96 -16.84 -0.56 5.21
CA ALA A 96 -16.22 -1.68 4.50
C ALA A 96 -15.79 -2.82 5.43
N VAL A 97 -15.86 -2.61 6.75
CA VAL A 97 -15.53 -3.61 7.77
C VAL A 97 -16.76 -4.42 8.10
N PRO A 98 -16.87 -5.66 7.64
CA PRO A 98 -17.99 -6.52 8.00
C PRO A 98 -17.88 -6.92 9.47
N ARG A 99 -19.03 -7.10 10.13
CA ARG A 99 -19.04 -7.52 11.53
C ARG A 99 -18.76 -9.01 11.71
N ASP A 100 -19.21 -9.85 10.77
CA ASP A 100 -19.19 -11.31 10.89
C ASP A 100 -18.55 -12.05 9.71
N GLU A 101 -18.24 -11.36 8.61
CA GLU A 101 -17.68 -11.98 7.41
C GLU A 101 -16.15 -11.97 7.40
N PRO A 102 -15.51 -12.99 6.78
CA PRO A 102 -14.06 -13.06 6.67
C PRO A 102 -13.48 -12.21 5.53
N PHE A 103 -14.23 -11.26 4.98
CA PHE A 103 -13.85 -10.48 3.83
C PHE A 103 -14.08 -8.98 4.05
N LEU A 104 -13.21 -8.15 3.48
CA LEU A 104 -13.41 -6.71 3.34
C LEU A 104 -13.82 -6.40 1.90
N THR A 105 -14.72 -5.45 1.71
CA THR A 105 -15.02 -4.90 0.38
C THR A 105 -14.10 -3.70 0.12
N VAL A 106 -13.23 -3.82 -0.88
CA VAL A 106 -12.25 -2.78 -1.23
C VAL A 106 -12.55 -2.25 -2.61
N THR A 107 -12.70 -0.93 -2.73
CA THR A 107 -12.87 -0.27 -4.02
C THR A 107 -11.51 0.08 -4.62
N GLY A 108 -11.20 -0.51 -5.77
CA GLY A 108 -9.95 -0.31 -6.49
C GLY A 108 -10.00 0.86 -7.49
N LYS A 109 -8.94 0.94 -8.31
CA LYS A 109 -8.86 1.92 -9.42
C LYS A 109 -10.02 1.67 -10.41
N GLY A 110 -10.71 2.75 -10.80
CA GLY A 110 -11.86 2.66 -11.71
C GLY A 110 -13.19 2.32 -11.02
N GLY A 111 -13.28 2.38 -9.68
CA GLY A 111 -14.53 2.16 -8.95
C GLY A 111 -14.92 0.68 -8.80
N GLN A 112 -14.13 -0.26 -9.31
CA GLN A 112 -14.43 -1.68 -9.18
C GLN A 112 -14.19 -2.16 -7.74
N ALA A 113 -15.21 -2.76 -7.14
CA ALA A 113 -15.12 -3.38 -5.83
C ALA A 113 -14.59 -4.82 -5.95
N ARG A 114 -13.75 -5.22 -4.97
CA ARG A 114 -13.33 -6.61 -4.80
C ARG A 114 -13.42 -7.03 -3.35
N LEU A 115 -13.67 -8.31 -3.14
CA LEU A 115 -13.58 -8.94 -1.82
C LEU A 115 -12.12 -9.29 -1.54
N VAL A 116 -11.68 -8.99 -0.33
CA VAL A 116 -10.32 -9.27 0.15
C VAL A 116 -10.43 -10.07 1.44
N PRO A 117 -9.84 -11.27 1.52
CA PRO A 117 -9.91 -12.08 2.72
C PRO A 117 -9.16 -11.42 3.89
N VAL A 118 -9.69 -11.60 5.08
CA VAL A 118 -9.11 -11.11 6.34
C VAL A 118 -8.65 -12.28 7.18
N SER A 119 -7.35 -12.34 7.49
CA SER A 119 -6.78 -13.39 8.33
C SER A 119 -7.36 -13.33 9.75
N THR A 120 -7.27 -14.43 10.50
CA THR A 120 -7.70 -14.46 11.91
C THR A 120 -6.96 -13.44 12.77
N ARG A 121 -5.66 -13.23 12.52
CA ARG A 121 -4.86 -12.21 13.21
C ARG A 121 -5.36 -10.80 12.88
N ALA A 122 -5.58 -10.51 11.60
CA ALA A 122 -6.10 -9.22 11.16
C ALA A 122 -7.51 -8.96 11.72
N LYS A 123 -8.39 -9.97 11.79
CA LYS A 123 -9.71 -9.85 12.45
C LYS A 123 -9.58 -9.47 13.92
N LYS A 124 -8.72 -10.16 14.66
CA LYS A 124 -8.48 -9.89 16.08
C LYS A 124 -7.96 -8.48 16.32
N ALA A 125 -6.95 -8.05 15.54
CA ALA A 125 -6.40 -6.69 15.62
C ALA A 125 -7.46 -5.64 15.25
N LEU A 126 -8.26 -5.91 14.22
CA LEU A 126 -9.34 -5.03 13.78
C LEU A 126 -10.43 -4.86 14.85
N SER A 127 -10.87 -5.96 15.47
CA SER A 127 -11.85 -5.91 16.57
C SER A 127 -11.32 -5.09 17.74
N HIS A 128 -10.06 -5.26 18.11
CA HIS A 128 -9.42 -4.47 19.15
C HIS A 128 -9.35 -2.98 18.78
N TRP A 129 -8.95 -2.67 17.55
CA TRP A 129 -8.92 -1.28 17.05
C TRP A 129 -10.30 -0.63 17.10
N LEU A 130 -11.37 -1.34 16.72
CA LEU A 130 -12.73 -0.80 16.74
C LEU A 130 -13.19 -0.43 18.15
N VAL A 131 -12.69 -1.07 19.18
CA VAL A 131 -12.99 -0.75 20.59
C VAL A 131 -12.25 0.51 21.04
N VAL A 132 -10.95 0.60 20.76
CA VAL A 132 -10.10 1.68 21.29
C VAL A 132 -10.03 2.92 20.41
N ARG A 133 -10.59 2.89 19.19
CA ARG A 133 -10.51 4.04 18.28
C ARG A 133 -11.23 5.28 18.84
N PRO A 134 -10.55 6.44 18.89
CA PRO A 134 -10.99 7.59 19.68
C PRO A 134 -12.04 8.48 19.01
N THR A 135 -12.52 8.15 17.81
CA THR A 135 -13.34 9.07 17.02
C THR A 135 -14.47 8.38 16.26
N LYS A 136 -15.58 9.09 16.04
CA LYS A 136 -16.74 8.67 15.25
C LYS A 136 -16.58 8.93 13.73
N SER A 137 -15.35 8.97 13.22
CA SER A 137 -15.10 9.19 11.80
C SER A 137 -15.66 8.06 10.92
N ARG A 138 -16.06 8.42 9.70
CA ARG A 138 -16.47 7.44 8.67
C ARG A 138 -15.31 6.59 8.15
N TRP A 139 -14.06 6.98 8.43
CA TRP A 139 -12.86 6.26 8.00
C TRP A 139 -12.40 5.29 9.07
N LEU A 140 -11.94 4.11 8.66
CA LEU A 140 -11.39 3.13 9.59
C LEU A 140 -10.15 3.71 10.29
N PHE A 141 -9.27 4.36 9.54
CA PHE A 141 -8.05 5.01 10.04
C PHE A 141 -8.13 6.52 9.87
N PRO A 142 -8.74 7.21 10.81
CA PRO A 142 -8.94 8.66 10.70
C PRO A 142 -7.66 9.45 10.94
N SER A 143 -7.64 10.63 10.35
CA SER A 143 -6.72 11.73 10.69
C SER A 143 -7.54 12.96 11.11
N ARG A 144 -6.86 14.06 11.41
CA ARG A 144 -7.52 15.31 11.83
C ARG A 144 -8.51 15.85 10.77
N THR A 145 -8.20 15.71 9.48
CA THR A 145 -8.97 16.31 8.37
C THR A 145 -9.66 15.28 7.46
N GLY A 146 -9.54 13.97 7.75
CA GLY A 146 -10.09 12.93 6.89
C GLY A 146 -9.59 11.55 7.25
N HIS A 147 -9.08 10.79 6.28
CA HIS A 147 -8.37 9.54 6.52
C HIS A 147 -6.86 9.76 6.64
N LEU A 148 -6.15 8.77 7.18
CA LEU A 148 -4.70 8.76 7.24
C LEU A 148 -4.10 8.88 5.84
N THR A 149 -2.97 9.59 5.70
CA THR A 149 -2.28 9.68 4.41
C THR A 149 -1.33 8.52 4.21
N ARG A 150 -1.09 8.13 2.94
CA ARG A 150 -0.08 7.14 2.58
C ARG A 150 1.33 7.51 3.07
N ILE A 151 1.65 8.80 3.05
CA ILE A 151 2.94 9.31 3.55
C ILE A 151 3.06 9.05 5.05
N ARG A 152 2.01 9.34 5.83
CA ARG A 152 2.03 9.09 7.27
C ARG A 152 2.11 7.60 7.61
N LEU A 153 1.38 6.74 6.88
CA LEU A 153 1.52 5.30 7.01
C LEU A 153 2.97 4.85 6.79
N PHE A 154 3.61 5.33 5.72
CA PHE A 154 5.01 5.00 5.43
C PHE A 154 5.98 5.47 6.52
N GLN A 155 5.76 6.68 7.07
CA GLN A 155 6.53 7.18 8.21
C GLN A 155 6.37 6.29 9.45
N MET A 156 5.14 5.90 9.79
CA MET A 156 4.85 5.02 10.93
C MET A 156 5.53 3.65 10.77
N LEU A 157 5.52 3.08 9.58
CA LEU A 157 6.22 1.81 9.30
C LEU A 157 7.74 1.95 9.40
N LYS A 158 8.30 3.06 8.94
CA LYS A 158 9.74 3.35 9.13
C LYS A 158 10.11 3.53 10.60
N GLU A 159 9.30 4.28 11.35
CA GLU A 159 9.48 4.45 12.79
C GLU A 159 9.41 3.09 13.53
N LEU A 160 8.48 2.22 13.13
CA LEU A 160 8.39 0.84 13.66
C LEU A 160 9.65 0.02 13.30
N ALA A 161 10.12 0.11 12.05
CA ALA A 161 11.31 -0.62 11.61
C ALA A 161 12.55 -0.24 12.42
N VAL A 162 12.71 1.05 12.75
CA VAL A 162 13.79 1.51 13.66
C VAL A 162 13.65 0.91 15.05
N ARG A 163 12.44 0.88 15.60
CA ARG A 163 12.20 0.29 16.94
C ARG A 163 12.36 -1.23 16.96
N ALA A 164 12.14 -1.88 15.83
CA ALA A 164 12.38 -3.32 15.63
C ALA A 164 13.84 -3.65 15.26
N ASP A 165 14.74 -2.68 15.38
CA ASP A 165 16.19 -2.80 15.07
C ASP A 165 16.47 -3.30 13.64
N LEU A 166 15.63 -2.86 12.68
CA LEU A 166 15.85 -3.19 11.28
C LEU A 166 16.78 -2.19 10.59
N PRO A 167 17.65 -2.64 9.65
CA PRO A 167 18.53 -1.75 8.91
C PRO A 167 17.76 -0.64 8.19
N PRO A 168 18.19 0.63 8.25
CA PRO A 168 17.49 1.77 7.67
C PRO A 168 17.40 1.75 6.14
N GLU A 169 18.11 0.85 5.50
CA GLU A 169 18.16 0.69 4.05
C GLU A 169 16.96 -0.10 3.48
N LYS A 170 16.12 -0.64 4.31
CA LYS A 170 14.95 -1.46 3.96
C LYS A 170 13.64 -0.81 4.42
#